data_a44162c027ebb20201b50308731a898b
#
_entry.id   a44162c027ebb20201b50308731a898b
#
_cell.length_a   1.000
_cell.length_b   1.000
_cell.length_c   1.000
_cell.angle_alpha   90.00
_cell.angle_beta   90.00
_cell.angle_gamma   90.00
#
_symmetry.space_group_name_H-M   'P 1'
#
loop_
_entity.id
_entity.type
_entity.pdbx_description
1 polymer ?
#
loop_
_entity_poly.entity_id
_entity_poly.type
_entity_poly.pdbx_seq_one_letter_code
_entity_poly.pdbx_strand_id
1 'polypeptide(L)'
;MNYFLFVILTSAILVSCAHHKDVRPGADGIHRVIVTSEDNEKGARNAIDQAQHFCEQRNQSAAFVSEDKKYTGDMDEKDYKTGKTVAKAAQAIGGAVWVFGGRAERNAGGIVGMGGAVGDQVLGKGYTVDMKFTCN
;
A
#
# COMPACT_ATOMS: atom_id res chain seq x y z
N MET A 1 24.17 32.01 -20.23
CA MET A 1 24.15 31.50 -18.82
C MET A 1 22.78 31.54 -18.19
N ASN A 2 21.85 32.39 -18.62
CA ASN A 2 20.50 32.52 -18.06
C ASN A 2 19.48 31.46 -18.54
N TYR A 3 19.66 30.88 -19.73
CA TYR A 3 18.75 29.85 -20.25
C TYR A 3 18.87 28.51 -19.53
N PHE A 4 20.04 28.16 -19.04
CA PHE A 4 20.28 26.90 -18.32
C PHE A 4 19.58 26.89 -16.94
N LEU A 5 19.53 28.05 -16.28
CA LEU A 5 18.83 28.19 -14.99
C LEU A 5 17.30 28.11 -15.15
N PHE A 6 16.77 28.58 -16.27
CA PHE A 6 15.32 28.53 -16.55
C PHE A 6 14.84 27.10 -16.85
N VAL A 7 15.67 26.29 -17.54
CA VAL A 7 15.35 24.89 -17.86
C VAL A 7 15.35 24.01 -16.61
N ILE A 8 16.23 24.28 -15.64
CA ILE A 8 16.28 23.55 -14.37
C ILE A 8 15.08 23.87 -13.47
N LEU A 9 14.59 25.11 -13.52
CA LEU A 9 13.47 25.55 -12.70
C LEU A 9 12.12 25.01 -13.20
N THR A 10 11.98 24.74 -14.50
CA THR A 10 10.74 24.19 -15.11
C THR A 10 10.62 22.68 -14.93
N SER A 11 11.70 21.94 -14.70
CA SER A 11 11.64 20.48 -14.52
C SER A 11 11.23 20.04 -13.08
N ALA A 12 11.17 20.96 -12.12
CA ALA A 12 10.82 20.65 -10.73
C ALA A 12 9.29 20.58 -10.47
N ILE A 13 8.43 20.90 -11.45
CA ILE A 13 6.98 21.05 -11.22
C ILE A 13 6.17 19.78 -11.55
N LEU A 14 6.78 18.70 -12.07
CA LEU A 14 6.05 17.54 -12.59
C LEU A 14 5.94 16.33 -11.64
N VAL A 15 6.29 16.45 -10.35
CA VAL A 15 6.08 15.35 -9.40
C VAL A 15 4.87 15.65 -8.53
N SER A 16 3.70 15.80 -9.16
CA SER A 16 2.43 15.65 -8.46
C SER A 16 2.04 14.16 -8.49
N CYS A 17 2.66 13.36 -7.65
CA CYS A 17 2.17 12.01 -7.40
C CYS A 17 0.81 12.13 -6.71
N ALA A 18 -0.25 11.65 -7.36
CA ALA A 18 -1.58 11.57 -6.76
C ALA A 18 -1.54 10.59 -5.56
N HIS A 19 -1.28 11.12 -4.36
CA HIS A 19 -1.21 10.35 -3.11
C HIS A 19 -2.60 9.93 -2.57
N HIS A 20 -3.68 10.31 -3.23
CA HIS A 20 -5.07 10.05 -2.82
C HIS A 20 -5.92 9.44 -3.96
N LYS A 21 -5.34 8.52 -4.70
CA LYS A 21 -5.98 7.87 -5.87
C LYS A 21 -7.26 7.08 -5.54
N ASP A 22 -7.38 6.63 -4.30
CA ASP A 22 -8.51 5.83 -3.83
C ASP A 22 -9.60 6.68 -3.18
N VAL A 23 -9.40 8.01 -3.10
CA VAL A 23 -10.37 8.96 -2.57
C VAL A 23 -11.43 9.28 -3.63
N ARG A 24 -12.68 9.21 -3.21
CA ARG A 24 -13.86 9.56 -4.00
C ARG A 24 -14.56 10.76 -3.37
N PRO A 25 -14.46 11.96 -3.97
CA PRO A 25 -15.16 13.14 -3.46
C PRO A 25 -16.67 12.93 -3.49
N GLY A 26 -17.35 13.31 -2.41
CA GLY A 26 -18.81 13.33 -2.34
C GLY A 26 -19.36 14.75 -2.51
N ALA A 27 -20.59 14.87 -3.03
CA ALA A 27 -21.25 16.15 -3.26
C ALA A 27 -21.65 16.87 -1.97
N ASP A 28 -21.88 16.11 -0.90
CA ASP A 28 -22.36 16.63 0.39
C ASP A 28 -21.21 16.99 1.36
N GLY A 29 -19.98 17.10 0.85
CA GLY A 29 -18.80 17.31 1.69
C GLY A 29 -18.35 16.07 2.46
N ILE A 30 -19.07 14.95 2.35
CA ILE A 30 -18.64 13.65 2.88
C ILE A 30 -17.92 12.91 1.77
N HIS A 31 -16.63 12.76 1.93
CA HIS A 31 -15.77 12.03 1.02
C HIS A 31 -15.62 10.58 1.46
N ARG A 32 -15.20 9.71 0.54
CA ARG A 32 -15.02 8.28 0.79
C ARG A 32 -13.66 7.84 0.25
N VAL A 33 -12.94 7.03 1.01
CA VAL A 33 -11.71 6.38 0.57
C VAL A 33 -11.85 4.88 0.72
N ILE A 34 -11.55 4.13 -0.35
CA ILE A 34 -11.64 2.66 -0.37
C ILE A 34 -10.29 2.09 -0.73
N VAL A 35 -9.66 1.41 0.22
CA VAL A 35 -8.33 0.83 0.07
C VAL A 35 -8.40 -0.69 0.20
N THR A 36 -7.83 -1.40 -0.76
CA THR A 36 -7.59 -2.84 -0.64
C THR A 36 -6.17 -3.09 -0.12
N SER A 37 -6.03 -3.95 0.88
CA SER A 37 -4.77 -4.22 1.54
C SER A 37 -4.59 -5.70 1.90
N GLU A 38 -3.37 -6.09 2.18
CA GLU A 38 -3.06 -7.41 2.73
C GLU A 38 -3.45 -7.55 4.21
N ASP A 39 -3.60 -6.42 4.89
CA ASP A 39 -3.83 -6.34 6.33
C ASP A 39 -4.73 -5.15 6.65
N ASN A 40 -5.65 -5.34 7.60
CA ASN A 40 -6.61 -4.32 8.02
C ASN A 40 -5.94 -3.03 8.50
N GLU A 41 -4.91 -3.15 9.33
CA GLU A 41 -4.25 -2.00 9.95
C GLU A 41 -3.44 -1.19 8.91
N LYS A 42 -2.78 -1.90 7.98
CA LYS A 42 -2.08 -1.23 6.87
C LYS A 42 -3.07 -0.55 5.93
N GLY A 43 -4.20 -1.20 5.65
CA GLY A 43 -5.28 -0.61 4.85
C GLY A 43 -5.84 0.64 5.49
N ALA A 44 -6.11 0.59 6.80
CA ALA A 44 -6.63 1.73 7.56
C ALA A 44 -5.65 2.90 7.55
N ARG A 45 -4.38 2.68 7.83
CA ARG A 45 -3.35 3.74 7.78
C ARG A 45 -3.26 4.37 6.39
N ASN A 46 -3.23 3.56 5.35
CA ASN A 46 -3.19 4.07 3.97
C ASN A 46 -4.44 4.92 3.63
N ALA A 47 -5.63 4.50 4.08
CA ALA A 47 -6.85 5.26 3.89
C ALA A 47 -6.80 6.62 4.63
N ILE A 48 -6.29 6.62 5.87
CA ILE A 48 -6.10 7.84 6.68
C ILE A 48 -5.13 8.79 5.98
N ASP A 49 -3.97 8.30 5.54
CA ASP A 49 -2.95 9.10 4.85
C ASP A 49 -3.49 9.73 3.57
N GLN A 50 -4.26 8.97 2.78
CA GLN A 50 -4.87 9.48 1.56
C GLN A 50 -5.95 10.54 1.85
N ALA A 51 -6.79 10.33 2.87
CA ALA A 51 -7.81 11.28 3.28
C ALA A 51 -7.18 12.58 3.79
N GLN A 52 -6.14 12.46 4.63
CA GLN A 52 -5.42 13.62 5.16
C GLN A 52 -4.79 14.43 4.02
N HIS A 53 -4.04 13.78 3.12
CA HIS A 53 -3.42 14.44 1.98
C HIS A 53 -4.45 15.12 1.06
N PHE A 54 -5.63 14.49 0.87
CA PHE A 54 -6.72 15.07 0.09
C PHE A 54 -7.25 16.37 0.69
N CYS A 55 -7.40 16.42 2.02
CA CYS A 55 -7.87 17.63 2.72
C CYS A 55 -6.78 18.71 2.80
N GLU A 56 -5.51 18.33 3.01
CA GLU A 56 -4.37 19.25 3.07
C GLU A 56 -4.22 20.08 1.79
N GLN A 57 -4.50 19.51 0.63
CA GLN A 57 -4.51 20.26 -0.64
C GLN A 57 -5.53 21.40 -0.67
N ARG A 58 -6.45 21.42 0.30
CA ARG A 58 -7.48 22.45 0.49
C ARG A 58 -7.26 23.29 1.74
N ASN A 59 -6.08 23.16 2.37
CA ASN A 59 -5.72 23.76 3.66
C ASN A 59 -6.70 23.35 4.79
N GLN A 60 -7.14 22.10 4.77
CA GLN A 60 -8.07 21.50 5.72
C GLN A 60 -7.50 20.21 6.29
N SER A 61 -8.10 19.70 7.36
CA SER A 61 -7.75 18.41 7.97
C SER A 61 -8.87 17.40 7.77
N ALA A 62 -8.52 16.12 7.64
CA ALA A 62 -9.53 15.06 7.53
C ALA A 62 -10.17 14.77 8.89
N ALA A 63 -11.51 14.80 8.93
CA ALA A 63 -12.31 14.36 10.07
C ALA A 63 -13.09 13.10 9.67
N PHE A 64 -12.79 11.98 10.33
CA PHE A 64 -13.40 10.69 9.98
C PHE A 64 -14.78 10.51 10.58
N VAL A 65 -15.74 10.11 9.74
CA VAL A 65 -17.14 9.91 10.09
C VAL A 65 -17.43 8.44 10.37
N SER A 66 -16.88 7.53 9.55
CA SER A 66 -17.06 6.10 9.74
C SER A 66 -15.90 5.31 9.13
N GLU A 67 -15.65 4.15 9.68
CA GLU A 67 -14.66 3.18 9.22
C GLU A 67 -15.30 1.79 9.19
N ASP A 68 -15.16 1.10 8.05
CA ASP A 68 -15.53 -0.31 7.88
C ASP A 68 -14.34 -1.10 7.35
N LYS A 69 -14.01 -2.18 8.05
CA LYS A 69 -12.92 -3.10 7.69
C LYS A 69 -13.50 -4.47 7.43
N LYS A 70 -13.35 -4.96 6.21
CA LYS A 70 -13.93 -6.24 5.81
C LYS A 70 -12.92 -7.11 5.08
N TYR A 71 -12.92 -8.39 5.41
CA TYR A 71 -12.28 -9.39 4.59
C TYR A 71 -13.13 -9.62 3.32
N THR A 72 -12.51 -9.49 2.16
CA THR A 72 -13.14 -9.59 0.83
C THR A 72 -12.39 -10.53 -0.11
N GLY A 73 -11.46 -11.33 0.43
CA GLY A 73 -10.71 -12.32 -0.34
C GLY A 73 -11.57 -13.52 -0.76
N ASP A 74 -11.13 -14.25 -1.79
CA ASP A 74 -11.85 -15.38 -2.36
C ASP A 74 -11.73 -16.67 -1.53
N MET A 75 -10.78 -16.74 -0.59
CA MET A 75 -10.56 -17.89 0.28
C MET A 75 -10.99 -17.58 1.72
N ASP A 76 -11.03 -18.60 2.57
CA ASP A 76 -11.27 -18.39 4.00
C ASP A 76 -10.21 -17.46 4.62
N GLU A 77 -10.62 -16.53 5.48
CA GLU A 77 -9.75 -15.54 6.09
C GLU A 77 -8.59 -16.17 6.88
N LYS A 78 -8.86 -17.30 7.56
CA LYS A 78 -7.85 -18.04 8.32
C LYS A 78 -6.77 -18.61 7.40
N ASP A 79 -7.19 -19.19 6.29
CA ASP A 79 -6.29 -19.78 5.29
C ASP A 79 -5.47 -18.69 4.60
N TYR A 80 -6.09 -17.56 4.31
CA TYR A 80 -5.40 -16.37 3.79
C TYR A 80 -4.30 -15.88 4.74
N LYS A 81 -4.62 -15.69 6.02
CA LYS A 81 -3.65 -15.27 7.04
C LYS A 81 -2.49 -16.25 7.19
N THR A 82 -2.80 -17.55 7.19
CA THR A 82 -1.80 -18.61 7.27
C THR A 82 -0.90 -18.60 6.03
N GLY A 83 -1.49 -18.54 4.84
CA GLY A 83 -0.75 -18.46 3.57
C GLY A 83 0.17 -17.25 3.48
N LYS A 84 -0.31 -16.07 3.88
CA LYS A 84 0.49 -14.84 3.93
C LYS A 84 1.67 -14.96 4.91
N THR A 85 1.46 -15.56 6.07
CA THR A 85 2.52 -15.77 7.07
C THR A 85 3.60 -16.72 6.53
N VAL A 86 3.19 -17.83 5.93
CA VAL A 86 4.11 -18.81 5.34
C VAL A 86 4.89 -18.20 4.17
N ALA A 87 4.23 -17.47 3.27
CA ALA A 87 4.89 -16.82 2.13
C ALA A 87 5.93 -15.79 2.59
N LYS A 88 5.61 -14.96 3.60
CA LYS A 88 6.55 -14.00 4.18
C LYS A 88 7.71 -14.66 4.91
N ALA A 89 7.47 -15.73 5.64
CA ALA A 89 8.52 -16.50 6.30
C ALA A 89 9.47 -17.14 5.27
N ALA A 90 8.95 -17.75 4.22
CA ALA A 90 9.74 -18.32 3.14
C ALA A 90 10.58 -17.26 2.42
N GLN A 91 10.03 -16.08 2.15
CA GLN A 91 10.75 -14.96 1.56
C GLN A 91 11.88 -14.46 2.46
N ALA A 92 11.64 -14.32 3.77
CA ALA A 92 12.65 -13.89 4.73
C ALA A 92 13.81 -14.90 4.86
N ILE A 93 13.50 -16.20 4.95
CA ILE A 93 14.50 -17.27 5.04
C ILE A 93 15.29 -17.34 3.72
N GLY A 94 14.63 -17.33 2.58
CA GLY A 94 15.27 -17.37 1.27
C GLY A 94 16.17 -16.16 1.04
N GLY A 95 15.76 -14.97 1.44
CA GLY A 95 16.55 -13.75 1.37
C GLY A 95 17.81 -13.81 2.25
N ALA A 96 17.69 -14.32 3.48
CA ALA A 96 18.81 -14.48 4.39
C ALA A 96 19.87 -15.48 3.83
N VAL A 97 19.42 -16.62 3.32
CA VAL A 97 20.32 -17.61 2.68
C VAL A 97 21.02 -17.03 1.46
N TRP A 98 20.31 -16.23 0.65
CA TRP A 98 20.90 -15.59 -0.53
C TRP A 98 21.99 -14.57 -0.17
N VAL A 99 21.81 -13.82 0.92
CA VAL A 99 22.77 -12.78 1.36
C VAL A 99 23.96 -13.37 2.09
N PHE A 100 23.74 -14.34 2.97
CA PHE A 100 24.76 -14.85 3.89
C PHE A 100 25.31 -16.24 3.53
N GLY A 101 24.61 -17.00 2.67
CA GLY A 101 25.01 -18.32 2.23
C GLY A 101 26.14 -18.34 1.20
N GLY A 102 26.76 -19.50 1.01
CA GLY A 102 27.69 -19.78 -0.06
C GLY A 102 27.00 -19.84 -1.43
N ARG A 103 27.74 -20.21 -2.50
CA ARG A 103 27.16 -20.20 -3.85
C ARG A 103 25.99 -21.18 -4.01
N ALA A 104 26.06 -22.36 -3.41
CA ALA A 104 24.98 -23.36 -3.46
C ALA A 104 23.78 -22.92 -2.64
N GLU A 105 24.02 -22.41 -1.43
CA GLU A 105 22.98 -21.93 -0.54
C GLU A 105 22.30 -20.67 -1.09
N ARG A 106 23.04 -19.78 -1.76
CA ARG A 106 22.45 -18.60 -2.41
C ARG A 106 21.46 -18.99 -3.51
N ASN A 107 21.76 -20.01 -4.29
CA ASN A 107 20.83 -20.48 -5.31
C ASN A 107 19.57 -21.07 -4.68
N ALA A 108 19.70 -21.88 -3.64
CA ALA A 108 18.55 -22.41 -2.89
C ALA A 108 17.75 -21.30 -2.21
N GLY A 109 18.44 -20.33 -1.57
CA GLY A 109 17.81 -19.18 -0.94
C GLY A 109 17.06 -18.30 -1.93
N GLY A 110 17.61 -18.10 -3.14
CA GLY A 110 16.95 -17.39 -4.22
C GLY A 110 15.65 -18.05 -4.65
N ILE A 111 15.65 -19.37 -4.82
CA ILE A 111 14.45 -20.14 -5.21
C ILE A 111 13.38 -20.05 -4.10
N VAL A 112 13.75 -20.23 -2.84
CA VAL A 112 12.82 -20.16 -1.71
C VAL A 112 12.26 -18.74 -1.55
N GLY A 113 13.12 -17.71 -1.65
CA GLY A 113 12.69 -16.31 -1.55
C GLY A 113 11.76 -15.91 -2.70
N MET A 114 12.04 -16.33 -3.91
CA MET A 114 11.17 -16.09 -5.06
C MET A 114 9.85 -16.85 -4.93
N GLY A 115 9.86 -18.08 -4.45
CA GLY A 115 8.64 -18.86 -4.20
C GLY A 115 7.73 -18.18 -3.16
N GLY A 116 8.32 -17.64 -2.09
CA GLY A 116 7.60 -16.84 -1.10
C GLY A 116 7.00 -15.55 -1.67
N ALA A 117 7.77 -14.82 -2.49
CA ALA A 117 7.30 -13.60 -3.12
C ALA A 117 6.16 -13.88 -4.12
N VAL A 118 6.26 -14.93 -4.93
CA VAL A 118 5.18 -15.34 -5.85
C VAL A 118 3.93 -15.76 -5.06
N GLY A 119 4.09 -16.55 -3.98
CA GLY A 119 2.99 -16.96 -3.11
C GLY A 119 2.26 -15.76 -2.50
N ASP A 120 3.00 -14.75 -2.04
CA ASP A 120 2.43 -13.52 -1.50
C ASP A 120 1.64 -12.72 -2.56
N GLN A 121 2.14 -12.64 -3.79
CA GLN A 121 1.45 -12.00 -4.91
C GLN A 121 0.18 -12.74 -5.34
N VAL A 122 0.22 -14.07 -5.37
CA VAL A 122 -0.94 -14.91 -5.73
C VAL A 122 -2.07 -14.77 -4.70
N LEU A 123 -1.75 -14.67 -3.42
CA LEU A 123 -2.73 -14.45 -2.36
C LEU A 123 -3.37 -13.04 -2.42
N GLY A 124 -2.68 -12.08 -3.03
CA GLY A 124 -3.20 -10.74 -3.27
C GLY A 124 -3.53 -9.96 -1.99
N LYS A 125 -4.52 -9.08 -2.10
CA LYS A 125 -5.00 -8.20 -1.03
C LYS A 125 -6.36 -8.71 -0.55
N GLY A 126 -6.42 -9.31 0.63
CA GLY A 126 -7.63 -9.94 1.17
C GLY A 126 -8.57 -9.00 1.93
N TYR A 127 -8.16 -7.78 2.24
CA TYR A 127 -8.96 -6.85 3.04
C TYR A 127 -9.34 -5.61 2.26
N THR A 128 -10.56 -5.13 2.49
CA THR A 128 -11.04 -3.82 2.02
C THR A 128 -11.34 -2.95 3.23
N VAL A 129 -10.77 -1.76 3.24
CA VAL A 129 -11.05 -0.71 4.21
C VAL A 129 -11.81 0.40 3.51
N ASP A 130 -12.95 0.75 4.05
CA ASP A 130 -13.85 1.79 3.55
C ASP A 130 -14.04 2.84 4.65
N MET A 131 -13.57 4.05 4.40
CA MET A 131 -13.70 5.16 5.33
C MET A 131 -14.44 6.32 4.71
N LYS A 132 -15.33 6.94 5.50
CA LYS A 132 -15.94 8.21 5.16
C LYS A 132 -15.33 9.30 6.01
N PHE A 133 -15.08 10.46 5.41
CA PHE A 133 -14.46 11.59 6.06
C PHE A 133 -14.99 12.92 5.49
N THR A 134 -14.83 13.99 6.25
CA THR A 134 -15.05 15.37 5.82
C THR A 134 -13.75 16.15 5.94
N CYS A 135 -13.60 17.23 5.20
CA CYS A 135 -12.51 18.18 5.35
C CYS A 135 -12.99 19.40 6.13
N ASN A 136 -12.32 19.72 7.24
CA ASN A 136 -12.65 20.84 8.13
C ASN A 136 -11.43 21.77 8.30
#